data_08469d4e0d9b36d4b74397cdc6e0ea17
#
_entry.id   08469d4e0d9b36d4b74397cdc6e0ea17
#
_cell.length_a   1.000
_cell.length_b   1.000
_cell.length_c   1.000
_cell.angle_alpha   90.00
_cell.angle_beta   90.00
_cell.angle_gamma   90.00
#
_symmetry.space_group_name_H-M   'P 1'
#
loop_
_entity.id
_entity.type
_entity.pdbx_description
1 polymer ?
#
loop_
_entity_poly.entity_id
_entity_poly.type
_entity_poly.pdbx_seq_one_letter_code
_entity_poly.pdbx_strand_id
1 'polypeptide(L)'
;MSTVIYLANQQIQVITGTPGNRKISVADCYTEDAPDGSIINGMIMDADAFVSFMQNFWTTHNLPTKDVILVINSTKFIGKNIEMPLLNPKKTEEFINREFTDIKQGEDYICGYFPIGQNKATKKIYAEIITTDFIKDYVDIFTEIGVKLKAVYSGESSLIRLTALTAAQQYKTFVLQIADRMTITTILWVNGEFYYFNSARCFHDQGTEDYAQDIARSVSQIRQFMQANQLDYPIEAVLLAGVNPQDLPLYQNAISQLDIYARVEVFADTHVATNGLDVQAHFHPISGLVTENAGKQNFLDGYHAGKKKETEGGGVGKGFLAILISLAVMLVGLAVCITVRTLKKQELQKLKEYNESPATIMEVGRYDVLLEQTSYLSNQYNAIAGVNQNLYTYPVCNREVMGVVDDCAQGLATVTFDSFDADLGVLTMTARADTVDNINKFIRNLCGEDIFSNVDYTGYSYVESDELWDIHVTCTLAESAGRHTDTDAQPETTETNLPDVGDAE
;
A
#
# COMPACT_ATOMS: atom_id res chain seq x y z
N MET A 1 -6.72 -31.90 -8.51
CA MET A 1 -6.99 -31.11 -7.29
C MET A 1 -5.67 -30.55 -6.81
N SER A 2 -5.60 -29.29 -6.49
CA SER A 2 -4.35 -28.63 -6.00
C SER A 2 -4.59 -28.08 -4.61
N THR A 3 -3.54 -28.05 -3.81
CA THR A 3 -3.54 -27.36 -2.52
C THR A 3 -2.89 -26.01 -2.71
N VAL A 4 -3.54 -24.94 -2.27
CA VAL A 4 -2.98 -23.58 -2.31
C VAL A 4 -2.73 -23.12 -0.89
N ILE A 5 -1.53 -22.64 -0.65
CA ILE A 5 -1.11 -22.01 0.60
C ILE A 5 -0.97 -20.51 0.33
N TYR A 6 -1.57 -19.71 1.17
CA TYR A 6 -1.34 -18.26 1.22
C TYR A 6 -0.58 -17.91 2.49
N LEU A 7 0.53 -17.24 2.30
CA LEU A 7 1.39 -16.74 3.36
C LEU A 7 1.35 -15.22 3.38
N ALA A 8 0.94 -14.69 4.51
CA ALA A 8 0.97 -13.27 4.84
C ALA A 8 1.64 -13.07 6.20
N ASN A 9 1.35 -11.98 6.87
CA ASN A 9 1.81 -11.78 8.25
C ASN A 9 0.94 -12.60 9.21
N GLN A 10 1.56 -13.40 10.06
CA GLN A 10 0.96 -14.09 11.21
C GLN A 10 -0.15 -15.12 10.90
N GLN A 11 -0.62 -15.23 9.68
CA GLN A 11 -1.68 -16.18 9.35
C GLN A 11 -1.32 -17.00 8.12
N ILE A 12 -1.63 -18.28 8.18
CA ILE A 12 -1.51 -19.23 7.08
C ILE A 12 -2.91 -19.64 6.69
N GLN A 13 -3.26 -19.42 5.44
CA GLN A 13 -4.51 -19.88 4.86
C GLN A 13 -4.22 -20.97 3.83
N VAL A 14 -4.94 -22.05 3.91
CA VAL A 14 -4.80 -23.18 2.98
C VAL A 14 -6.16 -23.56 2.43
N ILE A 15 -6.24 -23.71 1.13
CA ILE A 15 -7.41 -24.28 0.48
C ILE A 15 -7.03 -25.49 -0.38
N THR A 16 -7.97 -26.40 -0.53
CA THR A 16 -7.89 -27.43 -1.55
C THR A 16 -8.94 -27.17 -2.62
N GLY A 17 -8.59 -27.40 -3.87
CA GLY A 17 -9.54 -27.08 -4.94
C GLY A 17 -9.09 -27.54 -6.31
N THR A 18 -9.95 -27.29 -7.31
CA THR A 18 -9.65 -27.57 -8.71
C THR A 18 -9.31 -26.27 -9.42
N PRO A 19 -8.06 -26.11 -9.91
CA PRO A 19 -7.66 -24.97 -10.69
C PRO A 19 -8.46 -24.83 -11.99
N GLY A 20 -8.67 -23.59 -12.42
CA GLY A 20 -9.36 -23.32 -13.67
C GLY A 20 -9.13 -21.91 -14.20
N ASN A 21 -9.47 -21.70 -15.48
CA ASN A 21 -9.41 -20.40 -16.14
C ASN A 21 -10.80 -19.80 -16.44
N ARG A 22 -11.87 -20.51 -16.05
CA ARG A 22 -13.26 -20.04 -16.19
C ARG A 22 -14.10 -20.39 -14.97
N LYS A 23 -13.81 -21.50 -14.33
CA LYS A 23 -14.50 -21.96 -13.13
C LYS A 23 -13.50 -22.61 -12.20
N ILE A 24 -13.55 -22.19 -10.95
CA ILE A 24 -12.73 -22.69 -9.86
C ILE A 24 -13.65 -23.44 -8.90
N SER A 25 -13.19 -24.51 -8.29
CA SER A 25 -13.94 -25.21 -7.25
C SER A 25 -13.09 -25.34 -6.00
N VAL A 26 -13.60 -24.88 -4.87
CA VAL A 26 -13.00 -25.04 -3.55
C VAL A 26 -13.65 -26.25 -2.89
N ALA A 27 -12.84 -27.15 -2.34
CA ALA A 27 -13.28 -28.34 -1.64
C ALA A 27 -13.19 -28.19 -0.13
N ASP A 28 -12.07 -27.64 0.37
CA ASP A 28 -11.84 -27.40 1.80
C ASP A 28 -11.07 -26.11 1.99
N CYS A 29 -11.20 -25.51 3.16
CA CYS A 29 -10.45 -24.33 3.56
C CYS A 29 -10.04 -24.45 5.04
N TYR A 30 -8.82 -23.99 5.34
CA TYR A 30 -8.22 -24.02 6.65
C TYR A 30 -7.50 -22.70 6.91
N THR A 31 -7.54 -22.24 8.15
CA THR A 31 -6.82 -21.04 8.59
C THR A 31 -6.24 -21.31 9.97
N GLU A 32 -4.95 -21.08 10.12
CA GLU A 32 -4.26 -21.15 11.41
C GLU A 32 -3.29 -19.98 11.55
N ASP A 33 -3.05 -19.56 12.78
CA ASP A 33 -2.06 -18.54 13.07
C ASP A 33 -0.65 -19.18 13.03
N ALA A 34 0.26 -18.54 12.30
CA ALA A 34 1.67 -18.95 12.29
C ALA A 34 2.31 -18.72 13.68
N PRO A 35 3.37 -19.44 14.03
CA PRO A 35 4.13 -19.15 15.25
C PRO A 35 4.54 -17.68 15.28
N ASP A 36 4.46 -17.06 16.46
CA ASP A 36 4.76 -15.63 16.64
C ASP A 36 6.12 -15.26 16.07
N GLY A 37 6.15 -14.24 15.21
CA GLY A 37 7.37 -13.75 14.59
C GLY A 37 8.00 -14.66 13.53
N SER A 38 7.42 -15.85 13.26
CA SER A 38 7.99 -16.78 12.27
C SER A 38 7.83 -16.31 10.83
N ILE A 39 6.84 -15.47 10.55
CA ILE A 39 6.61 -14.86 9.23
C ILE A 39 6.44 -13.35 9.38
N ILE A 40 7.24 -12.58 8.66
CA ILE A 40 7.13 -11.12 8.58
C ILE A 40 7.20 -10.70 7.11
N ASN A 41 6.17 -9.99 6.62
CA ASN A 41 6.11 -9.51 5.24
C ASN A 41 6.34 -10.64 4.21
N GLY A 42 5.73 -11.79 4.43
CA GLY A 42 5.91 -12.97 3.59
C GLY A 42 7.32 -13.56 3.63
N MET A 43 8.21 -13.15 4.52
CA MET A 43 9.51 -13.77 4.74
C MET A 43 9.45 -14.69 5.96
N ILE A 44 10.04 -15.88 5.85
CA ILE A 44 10.14 -16.81 6.94
C ILE A 44 11.39 -16.40 7.77
N MET A 45 11.14 -15.94 9.00
CA MET A 45 12.17 -15.43 9.91
C MET A 45 12.70 -16.51 10.85
N ASP A 46 11.86 -17.47 11.21
CA ASP A 46 12.22 -18.65 12.01
C ASP A 46 11.83 -19.90 11.22
N ALA A 47 12.80 -20.45 10.50
CA ALA A 47 12.60 -21.61 9.65
C ALA A 47 12.25 -22.87 10.45
N ASP A 48 12.89 -23.10 11.59
CA ASP A 48 12.69 -24.31 12.41
C ASP A 48 11.28 -24.34 13.01
N ALA A 49 10.83 -23.19 13.58
CA ALA A 49 9.47 -23.06 14.09
C ALA A 49 8.42 -23.21 12.99
N PHE A 50 8.66 -22.59 11.82
CA PHE A 50 7.77 -22.66 10.68
C PHE A 50 7.68 -24.08 10.11
N VAL A 51 8.80 -24.80 9.91
CA VAL A 51 8.85 -26.17 9.41
C VAL A 51 8.09 -27.11 10.35
N SER A 52 8.36 -27.02 11.66
CA SER A 52 7.70 -27.83 12.68
C SER A 52 6.18 -27.61 12.70
N PHE A 53 5.77 -26.34 12.62
CA PHE A 53 4.36 -25.98 12.54
C PHE A 53 3.70 -26.53 11.27
N MET A 54 4.31 -26.34 10.11
CA MET A 54 3.75 -26.78 8.82
C MET A 54 3.69 -28.30 8.72
N GLN A 55 4.65 -29.04 9.23
CA GLN A 55 4.62 -30.51 9.29
C GLN A 55 3.45 -31.02 10.13
N ASN A 56 3.21 -30.40 11.28
CA ASN A 56 2.04 -30.70 12.11
C ASN A 56 0.73 -30.36 11.40
N PHE A 57 0.64 -29.16 10.80
CA PHE A 57 -0.51 -28.71 10.03
C PHE A 57 -0.86 -29.69 8.90
N TRP A 58 0.15 -30.11 8.11
CA TRP A 58 -0.02 -31.07 7.03
C TRP A 58 -0.55 -32.42 7.49
N THR A 59 -0.02 -32.89 8.62
CA THR A 59 -0.41 -34.16 9.23
C THR A 59 -1.83 -34.09 9.79
N THR A 60 -2.15 -33.02 10.51
CA THR A 60 -3.46 -32.80 11.14
C THR A 60 -4.58 -32.76 10.11
N HIS A 61 -4.38 -32.06 9.01
CA HIS A 61 -5.39 -31.89 7.97
C HIS A 61 -5.28 -32.92 6.84
N ASN A 62 -4.33 -33.86 6.92
CA ASN A 62 -4.07 -34.90 5.93
C ASN A 62 -3.97 -34.35 4.49
N LEU A 63 -3.19 -33.28 4.31
CA LEU A 63 -3.09 -32.55 3.05
C LEU A 63 -2.18 -33.25 2.03
N PRO A 64 -2.47 -33.14 0.73
CA PRO A 64 -1.60 -33.66 -0.34
C PRO A 64 -0.22 -32.98 -0.31
N THR A 65 0.85 -33.77 -0.45
CA THR A 65 2.23 -33.26 -0.48
C THR A 65 2.72 -32.93 -1.91
N LYS A 66 1.87 -33.10 -2.91
CA LYS A 66 2.15 -32.80 -4.32
C LYS A 66 1.13 -31.82 -4.87
N ASP A 67 1.49 -31.18 -5.99
CA ASP A 67 0.64 -30.19 -6.66
C ASP A 67 0.27 -28.99 -5.75
N VAL A 68 1.21 -28.58 -4.90
CA VAL A 68 1.05 -27.47 -3.96
C VAL A 68 1.45 -26.16 -4.63
N ILE A 69 0.58 -25.20 -4.55
CA ILE A 69 0.75 -23.83 -5.06
C ILE A 69 0.98 -22.91 -3.87
N LEU A 70 2.01 -22.10 -3.93
CA LEU A 70 2.32 -21.10 -2.91
C LEU A 70 1.98 -19.70 -3.42
N VAL A 71 1.19 -18.96 -2.68
CA VAL A 71 0.87 -17.55 -2.90
C VAL A 71 1.47 -16.75 -1.77
N ILE A 72 2.37 -15.84 -2.07
CA ILE A 72 3.09 -15.06 -1.07
C ILE A 72 2.72 -13.58 -1.19
N ASN A 73 2.24 -13.00 -0.09
CA ASN A 73 2.05 -11.57 0.01
C ASN A 73 3.27 -10.92 0.65
N SER A 74 4.10 -10.28 -0.16
CA SER A 74 5.35 -9.65 0.29
C SER A 74 5.69 -8.43 -0.54
N THR A 75 6.18 -7.37 0.11
CA THR A 75 6.71 -6.18 -0.57
C THR A 75 8.05 -6.41 -1.26
N LYS A 76 8.61 -7.63 -1.17
CA LYS A 76 9.80 -8.03 -1.92
C LYS A 76 9.52 -8.24 -3.41
N PHE A 77 8.26 -8.56 -3.77
CA PHE A 77 7.85 -8.53 -5.17
C PHE A 77 7.73 -7.07 -5.61
N ILE A 78 8.41 -6.73 -6.69
CA ILE A 78 8.39 -5.38 -7.25
C ILE A 78 7.67 -5.43 -8.57
N GLY A 79 6.45 -4.88 -8.61
CA GLY A 79 5.56 -4.89 -9.77
C GLY A 79 5.56 -3.56 -10.52
N LYS A 80 5.37 -3.63 -11.83
CA LYS A 80 5.18 -2.46 -12.71
C LYS A 80 4.16 -2.75 -13.82
N ASN A 81 3.33 -1.76 -14.12
CA ASN A 81 2.56 -1.72 -15.36
C ASN A 81 3.46 -1.22 -16.48
N ILE A 82 3.64 -2.01 -17.53
CA ILE A 82 4.54 -1.69 -18.64
C ILE A 82 3.74 -1.70 -19.94
N GLU A 83 3.78 -0.60 -20.69
CA GLU A 83 3.29 -0.56 -22.06
C GLU A 83 4.44 -0.80 -23.02
N MET A 84 4.27 -1.74 -23.95
CA MET A 84 5.32 -2.18 -24.84
C MET A 84 4.77 -2.55 -26.22
N PRO A 85 5.62 -2.51 -27.28
CA PRO A 85 5.25 -3.04 -28.58
C PRO A 85 4.90 -4.54 -28.53
N LEU A 86 4.19 -5.03 -29.55
CA LEU A 86 3.92 -6.46 -29.70
C LEU A 86 5.22 -7.22 -30.03
N LEU A 87 5.84 -7.83 -29.05
CA LEU A 87 7.09 -8.55 -29.15
C LEU A 87 6.86 -10.06 -28.92
N ASN A 88 7.78 -10.87 -29.47
CA ASN A 88 7.82 -12.29 -29.13
C ASN A 88 8.26 -12.50 -27.67
N PRO A 89 8.03 -13.69 -27.07
CA PRO A 89 8.30 -13.93 -25.66
C PRO A 89 9.73 -13.57 -25.22
N LYS A 90 10.74 -13.94 -26.02
CA LYS A 90 12.16 -13.66 -25.71
C LYS A 90 12.44 -12.16 -25.64
N LYS A 91 11.99 -11.41 -26.66
CA LYS A 91 12.15 -9.93 -26.68
C LYS A 91 11.30 -9.26 -25.62
N THR A 92 10.15 -9.85 -25.24
CA THR A 92 9.35 -9.39 -24.12
C THR A 92 10.15 -9.45 -22.81
N GLU A 93 10.81 -10.57 -22.52
CA GLU A 93 11.66 -10.72 -21.35
C GLU A 93 12.85 -9.76 -21.35
N GLU A 94 13.49 -9.58 -22.50
CA GLU A 94 14.59 -8.60 -22.66
C GLU A 94 14.12 -7.16 -22.42
N PHE A 95 12.91 -6.83 -22.85
CA PHE A 95 12.30 -5.52 -22.63
C PHE A 95 12.00 -5.31 -21.14
N ILE A 96 11.32 -6.27 -20.49
CA ILE A 96 11.01 -6.21 -19.08
C ILE A 96 12.29 -6.09 -18.24
N ASN A 97 13.34 -6.85 -18.58
CA ASN A 97 14.61 -6.77 -17.86
C ASN A 97 15.23 -5.38 -17.90
N ARG A 98 15.05 -4.62 -18.99
CA ARG A 98 15.50 -3.21 -19.06
C ARG A 98 14.70 -2.29 -18.17
N GLU A 99 13.39 -2.48 -18.09
CA GLU A 99 12.50 -1.68 -17.23
C GLU A 99 12.80 -1.81 -15.73
N PHE A 100 13.50 -2.87 -15.34
CA PHE A 100 13.91 -3.12 -13.97
C PHE A 100 15.43 -2.96 -13.75
N THR A 101 16.18 -2.41 -14.69
CA THR A 101 17.65 -2.29 -14.61
C THR A 101 18.08 -1.51 -13.37
N ASP A 102 17.39 -0.40 -13.06
CA ASP A 102 17.71 0.46 -11.92
C ASP A 102 17.51 -0.23 -10.56
N ILE A 103 16.72 -1.30 -10.52
CA ILE A 103 16.39 -2.04 -9.30
C ILE A 103 17.34 -3.22 -9.12
N LYS A 104 17.82 -3.81 -10.23
CA LYS A 104 18.70 -4.99 -10.23
C LYS A 104 20.14 -4.63 -9.92
N GLN A 105 20.42 -4.35 -8.67
CA GLN A 105 21.78 -4.02 -8.22
C GLN A 105 22.51 -5.28 -7.78
N GLY A 106 23.13 -5.99 -8.75
CA GLY A 106 24.08 -7.08 -8.44
C GLY A 106 23.50 -8.40 -7.91
N GLU A 107 22.18 -8.51 -7.80
CA GLU A 107 21.46 -9.70 -7.43
C GLU A 107 20.81 -10.38 -8.65
N ASP A 108 20.62 -11.70 -8.58
CA ASP A 108 19.89 -12.45 -9.60
C ASP A 108 18.39 -12.39 -9.34
N TYR A 109 17.63 -11.96 -10.35
CA TYR A 109 16.19 -11.81 -10.27
C TYR A 109 15.47 -12.75 -11.24
N ILE A 110 14.37 -13.27 -10.76
CA ILE A 110 13.38 -13.98 -11.56
C ILE A 110 12.29 -12.98 -11.94
N CYS A 111 11.88 -13.00 -13.20
CA CYS A 111 10.83 -12.14 -13.72
C CYS A 111 9.57 -12.94 -14.02
N GLY A 112 8.43 -12.43 -13.57
CA GLY A 112 7.09 -12.87 -13.94
C GLY A 112 6.36 -11.77 -14.71
N TYR A 113 5.44 -12.14 -15.63
CA TYR A 113 4.61 -11.15 -16.32
C TYR A 113 3.36 -11.77 -16.94
N PHE A 114 2.32 -10.95 -17.13
CA PHE A 114 1.11 -11.33 -17.87
C PHE A 114 0.45 -10.10 -18.52
N PRO A 115 -0.33 -10.29 -19.61
CA PRO A 115 -1.01 -9.20 -20.27
C PRO A 115 -2.19 -8.70 -19.41
N ILE A 116 -2.30 -7.37 -19.29
CA ILE A 116 -3.41 -6.67 -18.62
C ILE A 116 -4.23 -5.82 -19.60
N GLY A 117 -3.76 -5.67 -20.83
CA GLY A 117 -4.45 -4.97 -21.91
C GLY A 117 -3.68 -5.12 -23.22
N GLN A 118 -4.39 -5.01 -24.33
CA GLN A 118 -3.77 -5.05 -25.66
C GLN A 118 -4.58 -4.25 -26.66
N ASN A 119 -3.89 -3.49 -27.50
CA ASN A 119 -4.42 -2.85 -28.69
C ASN A 119 -3.72 -3.35 -29.95
N LYS A 120 -3.98 -2.72 -31.11
CA LYS A 120 -3.39 -3.15 -32.40
C LYS A 120 -1.86 -2.94 -32.49
N ALA A 121 -1.30 -2.02 -31.74
CA ALA A 121 0.09 -1.60 -31.82
C ALA A 121 0.92 -1.96 -30.58
N THR A 122 0.32 -1.91 -29.40
CA THR A 122 0.97 -2.11 -28.12
C THR A 122 0.20 -3.12 -27.27
N LYS A 123 0.91 -3.72 -26.33
CA LYS A 123 0.32 -4.47 -25.23
C LYS A 123 0.73 -3.85 -23.90
N LYS A 124 -0.18 -3.84 -22.95
CA LYS A 124 0.10 -3.54 -21.56
C LYS A 124 0.28 -4.84 -20.80
N ILE A 125 1.33 -4.94 -20.05
CA ILE A 125 1.62 -6.09 -19.19
C ILE A 125 1.80 -5.61 -17.76
N TYR A 126 1.42 -6.45 -16.82
CA TYR A 126 1.88 -6.37 -15.46
C TYR A 126 3.10 -7.27 -15.34
N ALA A 127 4.22 -6.73 -14.90
CA ALA A 127 5.46 -7.46 -14.72
C ALA A 127 5.98 -7.30 -13.29
N GLU A 128 6.49 -8.38 -12.72
CA GLU A 128 7.06 -8.43 -11.39
C GLU A 128 8.45 -9.05 -11.41
N ILE A 129 9.29 -8.63 -10.48
CA ILE A 129 10.57 -9.26 -10.21
C ILE A 129 10.69 -9.62 -8.73
N ILE A 130 11.47 -10.67 -8.47
CA ILE A 130 11.83 -11.14 -7.13
C ILE A 130 13.24 -11.72 -7.17
N THR A 131 13.98 -11.64 -6.08
CA THR A 131 15.32 -12.23 -6.02
C THR A 131 15.25 -13.76 -6.09
N THR A 132 16.24 -14.37 -6.77
CA THR A 132 16.32 -15.82 -6.90
C THR A 132 16.45 -16.51 -5.53
N ASP A 133 17.18 -15.88 -4.61
CA ASP A 133 17.39 -16.40 -3.25
C ASP A 133 16.09 -16.45 -2.46
N PHE A 134 15.21 -15.45 -2.61
CA PHE A 134 13.89 -15.46 -1.97
C PHE A 134 13.08 -16.71 -2.36
N ILE A 135 13.03 -17.05 -3.65
CA ILE A 135 12.31 -18.25 -4.11
C ILE A 135 13.03 -19.53 -3.67
N LYS A 136 14.37 -19.52 -3.65
CA LYS A 136 15.17 -20.64 -3.19
C LYS A 136 14.88 -20.98 -1.74
N ASP A 137 14.80 -20.01 -0.86
CA ASP A 137 14.52 -20.21 0.58
C ASP A 137 13.17 -20.94 0.76
N TYR A 138 12.14 -20.55 0.02
CA TYR A 138 10.86 -21.27 0.05
C TYR A 138 10.94 -22.68 -0.51
N VAL A 139 11.67 -22.91 -1.61
CA VAL A 139 11.84 -24.24 -2.18
C VAL A 139 12.58 -25.15 -1.20
N ASP A 140 13.59 -24.65 -0.52
CA ASP A 140 14.39 -25.40 0.45
C ASP A 140 13.53 -25.77 1.67
N ILE A 141 12.81 -24.81 2.25
CA ILE A 141 11.91 -25.01 3.40
C ILE A 141 10.78 -26.00 3.07
N PHE A 142 10.08 -25.83 1.93
CA PHE A 142 9.00 -26.75 1.57
C PHE A 142 9.51 -28.15 1.23
N THR A 143 10.76 -28.27 0.76
CA THR A 143 11.43 -29.55 0.57
C THR A 143 11.67 -30.23 1.92
N GLU A 144 12.08 -29.48 2.94
CA GLU A 144 12.28 -29.98 4.31
C GLU A 144 10.96 -30.42 4.97
N ILE A 145 9.88 -29.69 4.73
CA ILE A 145 8.52 -30.08 5.16
C ILE A 145 8.08 -31.38 4.47
N GLY A 146 8.70 -31.76 3.35
CA GLY A 146 8.30 -32.91 2.53
C GLY A 146 7.20 -32.60 1.50
N VAL A 147 6.99 -31.31 1.21
CA VAL A 147 5.97 -30.81 0.30
C VAL A 147 6.60 -30.36 -1.02
N LYS A 148 6.08 -30.86 -2.14
CA LYS A 148 6.55 -30.50 -3.46
C LYS A 148 5.73 -29.35 -4.05
N LEU A 149 6.36 -28.19 -4.18
CA LEU A 149 5.77 -27.04 -4.82
C LEU A 149 5.60 -27.28 -6.33
N LYS A 150 4.46 -26.87 -6.86
CA LYS A 150 4.12 -26.85 -8.29
C LYS A 150 4.28 -25.45 -8.88
N ALA A 151 3.91 -24.44 -8.11
CA ALA A 151 3.99 -23.05 -8.52
C ALA A 151 4.21 -22.13 -7.30
N VAL A 152 4.84 -21.00 -7.55
CA VAL A 152 4.98 -19.89 -6.61
C VAL A 152 4.52 -18.62 -7.31
N TYR A 153 3.53 -17.95 -6.74
CA TYR A 153 2.95 -16.70 -7.24
C TYR A 153 3.06 -15.59 -6.21
N SER A 154 3.11 -14.35 -6.66
CA SER A 154 2.86 -13.20 -5.79
C SER A 154 1.36 -13.07 -5.47
N GLY A 155 1.04 -12.54 -4.29
CA GLY A 155 -0.34 -12.24 -3.92
C GLY A 155 -0.97 -11.23 -4.87
N GLU A 156 -0.22 -10.21 -5.31
CA GLU A 156 -0.68 -9.16 -6.21
C GLU A 156 -1.06 -9.73 -7.58
N SER A 157 -0.14 -10.40 -8.27
CA SER A 157 -0.41 -10.96 -9.60
C SER A 157 -1.55 -11.99 -9.60
N SER A 158 -1.65 -12.77 -8.53
CA SER A 158 -2.72 -13.76 -8.37
C SER A 158 -4.09 -13.08 -8.24
N LEU A 159 -4.20 -12.03 -7.43
CA LEU A 159 -5.43 -11.28 -7.25
C LEU A 159 -5.85 -10.53 -8.52
N ILE A 160 -4.90 -9.92 -9.25
CA ILE A 160 -5.19 -9.27 -10.53
C ILE A 160 -5.77 -10.30 -11.52
N ARG A 161 -5.22 -11.52 -11.59
CA ARG A 161 -5.76 -12.60 -12.42
C ARG A 161 -7.17 -13.02 -12.02
N LEU A 162 -7.40 -13.19 -10.72
CA LEU A 162 -8.73 -13.55 -10.22
C LEU A 162 -9.73 -12.44 -10.56
N THR A 163 -9.41 -11.19 -10.32
CA THR A 163 -10.29 -10.06 -10.64
C THR A 163 -10.54 -9.91 -12.14
N ALA A 164 -9.55 -10.20 -12.98
CA ALA A 164 -9.72 -10.23 -14.44
C ALA A 164 -10.67 -11.35 -14.89
N LEU A 165 -10.65 -12.50 -14.21
CA LEU A 165 -11.54 -13.62 -14.51
C LEU A 165 -12.99 -13.33 -14.08
N THR A 166 -13.18 -12.58 -13.01
CA THR A 166 -14.44 -12.43 -12.27
C THR A 166 -15.02 -11.03 -12.39
N ALA A 167 -14.63 -10.09 -11.54
CA ALA A 167 -15.22 -8.77 -11.46
C ALA A 167 -15.11 -7.95 -12.75
N ALA A 168 -13.99 -8.07 -13.47
CA ALA A 168 -13.78 -7.37 -14.74
C ALA A 168 -14.67 -7.87 -15.88
N GLN A 169 -15.31 -9.02 -15.73
CA GLN A 169 -16.33 -9.51 -16.67
C GLN A 169 -17.67 -8.76 -16.49
N GLN A 170 -17.93 -8.28 -15.29
CA GLN A 170 -19.20 -7.66 -14.91
C GLN A 170 -19.14 -6.13 -14.95
N TYR A 171 -18.04 -5.55 -14.49
CA TYR A 171 -17.84 -4.09 -14.41
C TYR A 171 -16.61 -3.68 -15.21
N LYS A 172 -16.67 -2.51 -15.85
CA LYS A 172 -15.53 -1.94 -16.56
C LYS A 172 -14.67 -1.06 -15.68
N THR A 173 -15.29 -0.25 -14.83
CA THR A 173 -14.61 0.63 -13.90
C THR A 173 -15.10 0.33 -12.48
N PHE A 174 -14.25 -0.26 -11.66
CA PHE A 174 -14.63 -0.65 -10.31
C PHE A 174 -13.44 -0.62 -9.36
N VAL A 175 -13.74 -0.53 -8.08
CA VAL A 175 -12.79 -0.68 -6.98
C VAL A 175 -13.13 -1.95 -6.24
N LEU A 176 -12.17 -2.87 -6.10
CA LEU A 176 -12.29 -4.03 -5.23
C LEU A 176 -11.49 -3.80 -3.96
N GLN A 177 -12.13 -3.89 -2.82
CA GLN A 177 -11.54 -3.83 -1.48
C GLN A 177 -11.55 -5.23 -0.89
N ILE A 178 -10.39 -5.75 -0.54
CA ILE A 178 -10.24 -7.07 0.07
C ILE A 178 -9.79 -6.86 1.51
N ALA A 179 -10.66 -7.19 2.44
CA ALA A 179 -10.38 -7.15 3.87
C ALA A 179 -9.68 -8.45 4.29
N ASP A 180 -8.48 -8.33 4.85
CA ASP A 180 -7.71 -9.45 5.40
C ASP A 180 -7.15 -9.03 6.76
N ARG A 181 -7.91 -9.32 7.84
CA ARG A 181 -7.58 -8.92 9.22
C ARG A 181 -7.22 -7.43 9.33
N MET A 182 -5.92 -7.13 9.45
CA MET A 182 -5.38 -5.78 9.63
C MET A 182 -4.91 -5.16 8.31
N THR A 183 -5.35 -5.68 7.17
CA THR A 183 -4.93 -5.21 5.86
C THR A 183 -6.14 -5.02 4.96
N ILE A 184 -6.19 -3.89 4.27
CA ILE A 184 -7.16 -3.63 3.21
C ILE A 184 -6.36 -3.57 1.90
N THR A 185 -6.63 -4.51 1.01
CA THR A 185 -6.07 -4.51 -0.35
C THR A 185 -7.06 -3.87 -1.30
N THR A 186 -6.60 -2.87 -2.03
CA THR A 186 -7.39 -2.08 -2.98
C THR A 186 -6.91 -2.36 -4.40
N ILE A 187 -7.83 -2.74 -5.28
CA ILE A 187 -7.56 -2.97 -6.70
C ILE A 187 -8.48 -2.08 -7.52
N LEU A 188 -7.90 -1.30 -8.44
CA LEU A 188 -8.64 -0.44 -9.36
C LEU A 188 -8.56 -0.97 -10.79
N TRP A 189 -9.73 -1.13 -11.39
CA TRP A 189 -9.91 -1.35 -12.82
C TRP A 189 -10.59 -0.15 -13.46
N VAL A 190 -10.10 0.31 -14.60
CA VAL A 190 -10.65 1.44 -15.34
C VAL A 190 -10.86 1.04 -16.79
N ASN A 191 -12.08 1.15 -17.26
CA ASN A 191 -12.50 0.81 -18.63
C ASN A 191 -12.07 -0.62 -19.05
N GLY A 192 -12.10 -1.58 -18.12
CA GLY A 192 -11.76 -2.97 -18.36
C GLY A 192 -10.25 -3.28 -18.34
N GLU A 193 -9.42 -2.33 -17.98
CA GLU A 193 -7.97 -2.51 -17.81
C GLU A 193 -7.57 -2.37 -16.33
N PHE A 194 -6.63 -3.18 -15.88
CA PHE A 194 -6.04 -3.04 -14.55
C PHE A 194 -5.19 -1.77 -14.46
N TYR A 195 -5.35 -1.01 -13.38
CA TYR A 195 -4.70 0.28 -13.22
C TYR A 195 -3.85 0.40 -11.97
N TYR A 196 -4.37 -0.09 -10.82
CA TYR A 196 -3.73 0.19 -9.54
C TYR A 196 -3.97 -0.93 -8.54
N PHE A 197 -2.96 -1.21 -7.74
CA PHE A 197 -2.98 -2.12 -6.61
C PHE A 197 -2.30 -1.47 -5.41
N ASN A 198 -2.89 -1.59 -4.25
CA ASN A 198 -2.28 -1.16 -3.01
C ASN A 198 -2.79 -2.02 -1.85
N SER A 199 -1.92 -2.32 -0.90
CA SER A 199 -2.28 -2.93 0.38
C SER A 199 -1.89 -1.98 1.50
N ALA A 200 -2.85 -1.59 2.32
CA ALA A 200 -2.66 -0.70 3.45
C ALA A 200 -3.01 -1.41 4.76
N ARG A 201 -2.29 -1.10 5.82
CA ARG A 201 -2.65 -1.56 7.16
C ARG A 201 -3.89 -0.83 7.65
N CYS A 202 -4.79 -1.58 8.26
CA CYS A 202 -5.94 -1.08 9.02
C CYS A 202 -5.77 -1.48 10.49
N PHE A 203 -6.08 -0.58 11.39
CA PHE A 203 -5.92 -0.82 12.84
C PHE A 203 -7.26 -0.95 13.57
N HIS A 204 -8.37 -0.79 12.84
CA HIS A 204 -9.70 -0.92 13.37
C HIS A 204 -10.26 -2.32 13.08
N ASP A 205 -11.11 -2.81 13.97
CA ASP A 205 -11.74 -4.12 13.83
C ASP A 205 -12.84 -4.09 12.76
N GLN A 206 -12.93 -5.15 11.96
CA GLN A 206 -14.01 -5.31 10.97
C GLN A 206 -15.39 -5.25 11.66
N GLY A 207 -16.39 -4.70 10.95
CA GLY A 207 -17.74 -4.54 11.48
C GLY A 207 -17.92 -3.31 12.37
N THR A 208 -16.91 -2.45 12.52
CA THR A 208 -17.01 -1.17 13.22
C THR A 208 -17.19 0.00 12.25
N GLU A 209 -17.73 1.12 12.74
CA GLU A 209 -17.84 2.35 11.96
C GLU A 209 -16.45 2.88 11.54
N ASP A 210 -15.46 2.81 12.42
CA ASP A 210 -14.10 3.23 12.14
C ASP A 210 -13.47 2.41 10.99
N TYR A 211 -13.71 1.10 10.98
CA TYR A 211 -13.27 0.27 9.87
C TYR A 211 -13.97 0.64 8.55
N ALA A 212 -15.26 0.97 8.62
CA ALA A 212 -16.01 1.44 7.44
C ALA A 212 -15.46 2.78 6.92
N GLN A 213 -15.02 3.67 7.81
CA GLN A 213 -14.33 4.91 7.43
C GLN A 213 -12.96 4.65 6.80
N ASP A 214 -12.21 3.64 7.24
CA ASP A 214 -10.94 3.28 6.59
C ASP A 214 -11.16 2.76 5.17
N ILE A 215 -12.20 1.96 4.95
CA ILE A 215 -12.63 1.54 3.62
C ILE A 215 -13.02 2.76 2.76
N ALA A 216 -13.85 3.65 3.29
CA ALA A 216 -14.27 4.86 2.58
C ALA A 216 -13.08 5.76 2.24
N ARG A 217 -12.15 5.96 3.18
CA ARG A 217 -10.90 6.70 2.94
C ARG A 217 -10.08 6.10 1.80
N SER A 218 -9.94 4.78 1.77
CA SER A 218 -9.25 4.08 0.69
C SER A 218 -9.92 4.31 -0.67
N VAL A 219 -11.26 4.28 -0.73
CA VAL A 219 -12.01 4.59 -1.96
C VAL A 219 -11.84 6.06 -2.36
N SER A 220 -11.82 6.98 -1.40
CA SER A 220 -11.55 8.40 -1.65
C SER A 220 -10.15 8.62 -2.24
N GLN A 221 -9.13 7.94 -1.73
CA GLN A 221 -7.77 7.98 -2.28
C GLN A 221 -7.73 7.49 -3.74
N ILE A 222 -8.49 6.44 -4.07
CA ILE A 222 -8.62 5.99 -5.46
C ILE A 222 -9.25 7.06 -6.34
N ARG A 223 -10.29 7.75 -5.88
CA ARG A 223 -10.89 8.86 -6.64
C ARG A 223 -9.89 9.97 -6.90
N GLN A 224 -9.12 10.36 -5.88
CA GLN A 224 -8.04 11.35 -6.02
C GLN A 224 -6.96 10.88 -7.02
N PHE A 225 -6.56 9.61 -6.93
CA PHE A 225 -5.63 9.00 -7.89
C PHE A 225 -6.17 9.06 -9.32
N MET A 226 -7.44 8.73 -9.53
CA MET A 226 -8.07 8.81 -10.86
C MET A 226 -8.07 10.24 -11.38
N GLN A 227 -8.42 11.23 -10.55
CA GLN A 227 -8.39 12.65 -10.92
C GLN A 227 -6.98 13.14 -11.27
N ALA A 228 -5.99 12.81 -10.46
CA ALA A 228 -4.58 13.16 -10.70
C ALA A 228 -4.03 12.57 -12.01
N ASN A 229 -4.51 11.39 -12.41
CA ASN A 229 -4.13 10.71 -13.65
C ASN A 229 -5.07 10.99 -14.83
N GLN A 230 -6.01 11.95 -14.69
CA GLN A 230 -6.97 12.34 -15.73
C GLN A 230 -7.84 11.17 -16.26
N LEU A 231 -8.19 10.24 -15.35
CA LEU A 231 -9.05 9.09 -15.65
C LEU A 231 -10.50 9.49 -15.41
N ASP A 232 -11.13 10.06 -16.42
CA ASP A 232 -12.52 10.54 -16.36
C ASP A 232 -13.51 9.40 -16.67
N TYR A 233 -13.54 8.41 -15.79
CA TYR A 233 -14.48 7.29 -15.84
C TYR A 233 -15.24 7.19 -14.52
N PRO A 234 -16.57 7.06 -14.53
CA PRO A 234 -17.34 6.85 -13.30
C PRO A 234 -17.02 5.48 -12.71
N ILE A 235 -16.84 5.43 -11.38
CA ILE A 235 -16.75 4.16 -10.65
C ILE A 235 -18.15 3.52 -10.67
N GLU A 236 -18.31 2.37 -11.35
CA GLU A 236 -19.57 1.65 -11.47
C GLU A 236 -19.90 0.88 -10.18
N ALA A 237 -18.87 0.30 -9.55
CA ALA A 237 -19.02 -0.50 -8.34
C ALA A 237 -17.84 -0.37 -7.38
N VAL A 238 -18.13 -0.46 -6.08
CA VAL A 238 -17.18 -0.73 -5.02
C VAL A 238 -17.54 -2.12 -4.47
N LEU A 239 -16.67 -3.08 -4.72
CA LEU A 239 -16.83 -4.48 -4.37
C LEU A 239 -16.06 -4.77 -3.09
N LEU A 240 -16.69 -5.41 -2.12
CA LEU A 240 -16.11 -5.71 -0.82
C LEU A 240 -15.94 -7.22 -0.68
N ALA A 241 -14.70 -7.72 -0.55
CA ALA A 241 -14.38 -9.11 -0.27
C ALA A 241 -13.77 -9.27 1.13
N GLY A 242 -13.94 -10.41 1.76
CA GLY A 242 -13.42 -10.68 3.09
C GLY A 242 -14.18 -9.96 4.22
N VAL A 243 -15.33 -9.38 3.94
CA VAL A 243 -16.19 -8.71 4.93
C VAL A 243 -17.41 -9.56 5.26
N ASN A 244 -17.95 -9.39 6.47
CA ASN A 244 -19.23 -10.00 6.82
C ASN A 244 -20.36 -9.30 6.02
N PRO A 245 -21.19 -10.03 5.27
CA PRO A 245 -22.30 -9.45 4.53
C PRO A 245 -23.31 -8.67 5.39
N GLN A 246 -23.41 -8.98 6.67
CA GLN A 246 -24.31 -8.28 7.60
C GLN A 246 -23.85 -6.84 7.87
N ASP A 247 -22.56 -6.53 7.71
CA ASP A 247 -21.98 -5.22 7.94
C ASP A 247 -22.02 -4.32 6.69
N LEU A 248 -22.55 -4.82 5.56
CA LEU A 248 -22.64 -4.07 4.32
C LEU A 248 -23.29 -2.68 4.46
N PRO A 249 -24.37 -2.50 5.26
CA PRO A 249 -24.96 -1.18 5.46
C PRO A 249 -24.00 -0.13 6.05
N LEU A 250 -23.07 -0.54 6.92
CA LEU A 250 -22.04 0.36 7.48
C LEU A 250 -21.13 0.89 6.38
N TYR A 251 -20.64 0.01 5.50
CA TYR A 251 -19.77 0.38 4.38
C TYR A 251 -20.50 1.23 3.35
N GLN A 252 -21.76 0.90 3.04
CA GLN A 252 -22.59 1.70 2.15
C GLN A 252 -22.79 3.11 2.69
N ASN A 253 -23.06 3.25 3.98
CA ASN A 253 -23.24 4.55 4.63
C ASN A 253 -21.94 5.39 4.53
N ALA A 254 -20.79 4.81 4.91
CA ALA A 254 -19.50 5.51 4.88
C ALA A 254 -19.10 5.94 3.45
N ILE A 255 -19.30 5.09 2.44
CA ILE A 255 -18.97 5.40 1.06
C ILE A 255 -19.95 6.42 0.45
N SER A 256 -21.22 6.41 0.85
CA SER A 256 -22.22 7.35 0.34
C SER A 256 -21.90 8.82 0.66
N GLN A 257 -21.11 9.05 1.72
CA GLN A 257 -20.65 10.39 2.12
C GLN A 257 -19.58 10.97 1.18
N LEU A 258 -19.06 10.17 0.23
CA LEU A 258 -17.96 10.56 -0.64
C LEU A 258 -18.40 11.17 -1.98
N ASP A 259 -19.70 11.43 -2.20
CA ASP A 259 -20.27 11.82 -3.51
C ASP A 259 -19.85 10.87 -4.65
N ILE A 260 -19.78 9.57 -4.36
CA ILE A 260 -19.47 8.52 -5.32
C ILE A 260 -20.75 7.73 -5.59
N TYR A 261 -21.27 7.85 -6.81
CA TYR A 261 -22.51 7.16 -7.23
C TYR A 261 -22.20 5.75 -7.75
N ALA A 262 -21.56 4.93 -6.92
CA ALA A 262 -21.21 3.54 -7.22
C ALA A 262 -22.13 2.57 -6.48
N ARG A 263 -22.32 1.40 -7.04
CA ARG A 263 -22.92 0.28 -6.29
C ARG A 263 -21.91 -0.22 -5.27
N VAL A 264 -22.32 -0.34 -4.01
CA VAL A 264 -21.50 -0.92 -2.96
C VAL A 264 -22.10 -2.27 -2.60
N GLU A 265 -21.37 -3.33 -2.86
CA GLU A 265 -21.86 -4.71 -2.66
C GLU A 265 -20.76 -5.63 -2.17
N VAL A 266 -21.15 -6.68 -1.44
CA VAL A 266 -20.22 -7.77 -1.10
C VAL A 266 -19.94 -8.56 -2.36
N PHE A 267 -18.65 -8.76 -2.63
CA PHE A 267 -18.21 -9.47 -3.80
C PHE A 267 -18.52 -10.97 -3.66
N ALA A 268 -19.46 -11.44 -4.46
CA ALA A 268 -19.79 -12.84 -4.59
C ALA A 268 -19.36 -13.34 -5.97
N ASP A 269 -18.32 -14.17 -6.00
CA ASP A 269 -17.78 -14.67 -7.24
C ASP A 269 -18.56 -15.88 -7.76
N THR A 270 -19.28 -15.68 -8.85
CA THR A 270 -20.04 -16.75 -9.52
C THR A 270 -19.16 -17.79 -10.23
N HIS A 271 -17.88 -17.49 -10.42
CA HIS A 271 -16.91 -18.38 -11.04
C HIS A 271 -16.25 -19.33 -10.04
N VAL A 272 -16.44 -19.08 -8.73
CA VAL A 272 -15.93 -19.90 -7.64
C VAL A 272 -17.06 -20.77 -7.07
N ALA A 273 -17.01 -22.06 -7.31
CA ALA A 273 -17.90 -23.02 -6.69
C ALA A 273 -17.36 -23.38 -5.29
N THR A 274 -18.08 -22.98 -4.26
CA THR A 274 -17.65 -23.15 -2.86
C THR A 274 -18.26 -24.38 -2.18
N ASN A 275 -19.20 -25.07 -2.83
CA ASN A 275 -19.89 -26.22 -2.28
C ASN A 275 -20.53 -25.97 -0.89
N GLY A 276 -20.92 -24.74 -0.62
CA GLY A 276 -21.53 -24.33 0.65
C GLY A 276 -20.51 -23.93 1.74
N LEU A 277 -19.22 -23.91 1.45
CA LEU A 277 -18.19 -23.41 2.36
C LEU A 277 -18.23 -21.87 2.41
N ASP A 278 -18.01 -21.31 3.59
CA ASP A 278 -17.72 -19.90 3.75
C ASP A 278 -16.26 -19.65 3.38
N VAL A 279 -16.06 -19.03 2.22
CA VAL A 279 -14.73 -18.74 1.67
C VAL A 279 -14.41 -17.24 1.66
N GLN A 280 -15.23 -16.43 2.28
CA GLN A 280 -15.03 -14.95 2.27
C GLN A 280 -13.64 -14.57 2.79
N ALA A 281 -13.18 -15.19 3.87
CA ALA A 281 -11.85 -14.96 4.42
C ALA A 281 -10.70 -15.56 3.57
N HIS A 282 -11.01 -16.40 2.56
CA HIS A 282 -10.02 -17.13 1.78
C HIS A 282 -9.84 -16.62 0.35
N PHE A 283 -10.15 -15.36 0.11
CA PHE A 283 -10.07 -14.77 -1.23
C PHE A 283 -8.66 -14.81 -1.82
N HIS A 284 -7.64 -14.58 -0.99
CA HIS A 284 -6.24 -14.65 -1.39
C HIS A 284 -5.80 -16.05 -1.84
N PRO A 285 -5.98 -17.12 -1.08
CA PRO A 285 -5.61 -18.46 -1.56
C PRO A 285 -6.44 -18.91 -2.76
N ILE A 286 -7.71 -18.50 -2.90
CA ILE A 286 -8.53 -18.79 -4.09
C ILE A 286 -7.87 -18.25 -5.36
N SER A 287 -7.22 -17.09 -5.28
CA SER A 287 -6.53 -16.50 -6.43
C SER A 287 -5.43 -17.41 -7.00
N GLY A 288 -4.81 -18.23 -6.17
CA GLY A 288 -3.81 -19.23 -6.59
C GLY A 288 -4.37 -20.39 -7.42
N LEU A 289 -5.70 -20.61 -7.40
CA LEU A 289 -6.35 -21.62 -8.26
C LEU A 289 -6.62 -21.13 -9.69
N VAL A 290 -6.44 -19.84 -9.96
CA VAL A 290 -6.56 -19.31 -11.32
C VAL A 290 -5.37 -19.77 -12.15
N THR A 291 -5.62 -20.56 -13.20
CA THR A 291 -4.55 -21.02 -14.09
C THR A 291 -4.07 -19.91 -15.03
N GLU A 292 -2.80 -19.96 -15.37
CA GLU A 292 -2.21 -19.01 -16.31
C GLU A 292 -2.80 -19.20 -17.72
N ASN A 293 -3.24 -18.10 -18.32
CA ASN A 293 -3.72 -18.09 -19.70
C ASN A 293 -2.68 -17.58 -20.69
N ALA A 294 -1.81 -16.67 -20.24
CA ALA A 294 -0.77 -16.06 -21.07
C ALA A 294 0.33 -15.48 -20.18
N GLY A 295 1.55 -15.39 -20.70
CA GLY A 295 2.69 -14.85 -19.97
C GLY A 295 3.45 -15.93 -19.19
N LYS A 296 4.25 -15.48 -18.24
CA LYS A 296 5.03 -16.27 -17.31
C LYS A 296 4.85 -15.69 -15.92
N GLN A 297 4.18 -16.35 -15.03
CA GLN A 297 3.88 -15.84 -13.69
C GLN A 297 4.39 -16.75 -12.59
N ASN A 298 4.62 -18.04 -12.93
CA ASN A 298 5.17 -18.98 -11.98
C ASN A 298 6.66 -18.72 -11.76
N PHE A 299 7.01 -18.13 -10.63
CA PHE A 299 8.41 -17.84 -10.27
C PHE A 299 9.23 -19.11 -10.08
N LEU A 300 8.61 -20.23 -9.74
CA LEU A 300 9.29 -21.52 -9.63
C LEU A 300 9.85 -22.02 -10.97
N ASP A 301 9.13 -21.77 -12.07
CA ASP A 301 9.61 -22.13 -13.42
C ASP A 301 10.84 -21.30 -13.80
N GLY A 302 10.85 -20.00 -13.45
CA GLY A 302 12.01 -19.11 -13.63
C GLY A 302 13.23 -19.59 -12.83
N TYR A 303 13.01 -20.00 -11.59
CA TYR A 303 14.03 -20.58 -10.72
C TYR A 303 14.65 -21.86 -11.30
N HIS A 304 13.82 -22.80 -11.77
CA HIS A 304 14.29 -24.03 -12.38
C HIS A 304 14.98 -23.81 -13.73
N ALA A 305 14.54 -22.83 -14.52
CA ALA A 305 15.18 -22.48 -15.79
C ALA A 305 16.59 -21.91 -15.58
N GLY A 306 16.81 -21.13 -14.51
CA GLY A 306 18.14 -20.66 -14.10
C GLY A 306 19.07 -21.83 -13.78
N LYS A 307 18.63 -22.76 -12.94
CA LYS A 307 19.41 -23.97 -12.58
C LYS A 307 19.77 -24.86 -13.78
N LYS A 308 18.88 -25.00 -14.78
CA LYS A 308 19.16 -25.77 -16.00
C LYS A 308 20.27 -25.15 -16.85
N LYS A 309 20.33 -23.80 -16.91
CA LYS A 309 21.42 -23.11 -17.62
C LYS A 309 22.78 -23.33 -16.97
N GLU A 310 22.83 -23.52 -15.66
CA GLU A 310 24.06 -23.86 -14.95
C GLU A 310 24.49 -25.31 -15.19
N THR A 311 23.54 -26.22 -15.45
CA THR A 311 23.81 -27.66 -15.63
C THR A 311 23.95 -28.12 -17.09
N GLU A 312 23.41 -27.42 -18.07
CA GLU A 312 23.43 -27.81 -19.48
C GLU A 312 24.65 -27.29 -20.29
N GLY A 313 25.72 -26.89 -19.65
CA GLY A 313 27.03 -26.63 -20.28
C GLY A 313 27.81 -27.89 -20.67
N GLY A 314 27.17 -29.01 -21.02
CA GLY A 314 27.87 -30.26 -21.31
C GLY A 314 27.19 -31.20 -22.29
N GLY A 315 27.23 -30.89 -23.57
CA GLY A 315 26.90 -31.88 -24.65
C GLY A 315 28.12 -32.65 -25.11
N VAL A 316 28.13 -33.95 -24.80
CA VAL A 316 29.17 -34.93 -25.20
C VAL A 316 29.07 -35.25 -26.69
N GLY A 317 30.12 -34.98 -27.46
CA GLY A 317 30.28 -35.54 -28.79
C GLY A 317 31.20 -34.80 -29.74
N LYS A 318 32.50 -35.00 -29.63
CA LYS A 318 33.49 -35.24 -30.70
C LYS A 318 34.94 -35.16 -30.18
N GLY A 319 35.55 -36.31 -30.05
CA GLY A 319 37.00 -36.45 -30.22
C GLY A 319 37.80 -36.38 -28.91
N PHE A 320 38.42 -37.52 -28.62
CA PHE A 320 39.41 -37.69 -27.56
C PHE A 320 40.51 -36.62 -27.50
N LEU A 321 40.75 -35.92 -28.63
CA LEU A 321 41.69 -34.84 -28.73
C LEU A 321 41.15 -33.55 -28.12
N ALA A 322 39.86 -33.32 -28.17
CA ALA A 322 39.22 -32.19 -27.52
C ALA A 322 39.22 -32.34 -25.98
N ILE A 323 39.19 -33.57 -25.48
CA ILE A 323 39.27 -33.86 -24.04
C ILE A 323 40.68 -33.52 -23.49
N LEU A 324 41.75 -33.81 -24.21
CA LEU A 324 43.12 -33.45 -23.79
C LEU A 324 43.40 -31.95 -23.84
N ILE A 325 42.85 -31.26 -24.86
CA ILE A 325 42.95 -29.79 -24.92
C ILE A 325 42.10 -29.13 -23.87
N SER A 326 40.90 -29.66 -23.61
CA SER A 326 40.03 -29.16 -22.54
C SER A 326 40.62 -29.39 -21.16
N LEU A 327 41.31 -30.54 -20.93
CA LEU A 327 41.97 -30.83 -19.67
C LEU A 327 43.18 -29.87 -19.43
N ALA A 328 43.95 -29.56 -20.50
CA ALA A 328 45.03 -28.59 -20.40
C ALA A 328 44.53 -27.15 -20.16
N VAL A 329 43.45 -26.75 -20.86
CA VAL A 329 42.78 -25.46 -20.64
C VAL A 329 42.14 -25.41 -19.26
N MET A 330 41.57 -26.53 -18.78
CA MET A 330 41.00 -26.62 -17.47
C MET A 330 42.08 -26.52 -16.35
N LEU A 331 43.24 -27.12 -16.54
CA LEU A 331 44.35 -27.00 -15.59
C LEU A 331 44.91 -25.57 -15.53
N VAL A 332 45.02 -24.90 -16.70
CA VAL A 332 45.43 -23.49 -16.76
C VAL A 332 44.31 -22.58 -16.17
N GLY A 333 43.05 -22.87 -16.47
CA GLY A 333 41.91 -22.20 -15.85
C GLY A 333 41.84 -22.38 -14.34
N LEU A 334 42.14 -23.62 -13.86
CA LEU A 334 42.17 -23.91 -12.44
C LEU A 334 43.34 -23.17 -11.74
N ALA A 335 44.52 -23.09 -12.36
CA ALA A 335 45.63 -22.30 -11.85
C ALA A 335 45.34 -20.79 -11.80
N VAL A 336 44.65 -20.26 -12.84
CA VAL A 336 44.15 -18.87 -12.86
C VAL A 336 43.07 -18.64 -11.82
N CYS A 337 42.12 -19.57 -11.69
CA CYS A 337 41.09 -19.49 -10.64
C CYS A 337 41.66 -19.54 -9.23
N ILE A 338 42.68 -20.40 -9.00
CA ILE A 338 43.36 -20.45 -7.70
C ILE A 338 44.11 -19.16 -7.41
N THR A 339 44.81 -18.60 -8.41
CA THR A 339 45.51 -17.30 -8.26
C THR A 339 44.54 -16.16 -8.04
N VAL A 340 43.44 -16.07 -8.82
CA VAL A 340 42.40 -15.06 -8.61
C VAL A 340 41.71 -15.25 -7.25
N ARG A 341 41.42 -16.49 -6.86
CA ARG A 341 40.83 -16.78 -5.56
C ARG A 341 41.76 -16.43 -4.38
N THR A 342 43.08 -16.65 -4.51
CA THR A 342 44.04 -16.25 -3.48
C THR A 342 44.22 -14.73 -3.44
N LEU A 343 44.23 -14.05 -4.58
CA LEU A 343 44.27 -12.58 -4.65
C LEU A 343 43.00 -11.98 -4.05
N LYS A 344 41.83 -12.49 -4.45
CA LYS A 344 40.54 -12.03 -3.87
C LYS A 344 40.40 -12.36 -2.39
N LYS A 345 40.94 -13.50 -1.92
CA LYS A 345 41.01 -13.79 -0.49
C LYS A 345 41.88 -12.79 0.27
N GLN A 346 43.03 -12.40 -0.31
CA GLN A 346 43.90 -11.39 0.29
C GLN A 346 43.23 -9.99 0.28
N GLU A 347 42.55 -9.63 -0.79
CA GLU A 347 41.74 -8.39 -0.85
C GLU A 347 40.60 -8.41 0.17
N LEU A 348 39.86 -9.52 0.25
CA LEU A 348 38.77 -9.71 1.22
C LEU A 348 39.28 -9.68 2.65
N GLN A 349 40.48 -10.23 2.89
CA GLN A 349 41.11 -10.22 4.22
C GLN A 349 41.56 -8.79 4.58
N LYS A 350 42.12 -8.05 3.65
CA LYS A 350 42.45 -6.62 3.83
C LYS A 350 41.22 -5.77 4.10
N LEU A 351 40.13 -6.01 3.33
CA LEU A 351 38.85 -5.33 3.55
C LEU A 351 38.20 -5.69 4.90
N LYS A 352 38.32 -6.95 5.32
CA LYS A 352 37.89 -7.38 6.65
C LYS A 352 38.72 -6.72 7.74
N GLU A 353 40.04 -6.76 7.64
CA GLU A 353 40.95 -6.09 8.58
C GLU A 353 40.69 -4.59 8.66
N TYR A 354 40.35 -3.95 7.50
CA TYR A 354 39.98 -2.55 7.46
C TYR A 354 38.64 -2.32 8.17
N ASN A 355 37.62 -3.11 7.85
CA ASN A 355 36.27 -2.98 8.45
C ASN A 355 36.22 -3.36 9.93
N GLU A 356 37.07 -4.32 10.35
CA GLU A 356 37.19 -4.77 11.73
C GLU A 356 38.22 -3.94 12.52
N SER A 357 38.89 -2.97 11.86
CA SER A 357 39.84 -2.12 12.56
C SER A 357 39.12 -1.25 13.60
N PRO A 358 39.67 -1.11 14.80
CA PRO A 358 39.06 -0.27 15.84
C PRO A 358 38.83 1.17 15.40
N ALA A 359 39.66 1.68 14.47
CA ALA A 359 39.50 3.03 13.90
C ALA A 359 38.27 3.13 13.02
N THR A 360 38.08 2.18 12.11
CA THR A 360 36.89 2.16 11.21
C THR A 360 35.60 1.95 11.98
N ILE A 361 35.60 1.02 12.95
CA ILE A 361 34.42 0.78 13.81
C ILE A 361 34.06 2.05 14.61
N MET A 362 35.08 2.77 15.11
CA MET A 362 34.84 4.02 15.84
C MET A 362 34.32 5.14 14.92
N GLU A 363 34.82 5.18 13.69
CA GLU A 363 34.39 6.18 12.70
C GLU A 363 32.98 5.92 12.20
N VAL A 364 32.61 4.68 11.90
CA VAL A 364 31.25 4.25 11.57
C VAL A 364 30.30 4.51 12.75
N GLY A 365 30.69 4.12 13.97
CA GLY A 365 29.87 4.40 15.16
C GLY A 365 29.68 5.88 15.41
N ARG A 366 30.66 6.73 15.07
CA ARG A 366 30.52 8.18 15.12
C ARG A 366 29.57 8.71 14.05
N TYR A 367 29.61 8.13 12.84
CA TYR A 367 28.70 8.47 11.76
C TYR A 367 27.26 8.10 12.10
N ASP A 368 27.03 6.91 12.67
CA ASP A 368 25.70 6.45 13.10
C ASP A 368 25.11 7.38 14.17
N VAL A 369 25.91 7.78 15.16
CA VAL A 369 25.49 8.77 16.18
C VAL A 369 25.15 10.11 15.56
N LEU A 370 25.94 10.58 14.60
CA LEU A 370 25.66 11.85 13.90
C LEU A 370 24.39 11.74 13.05
N LEU A 371 24.17 10.62 12.40
CA LEU A 371 22.95 10.36 11.61
C LEU A 371 21.70 10.36 12.50
N GLU A 372 21.78 9.71 13.66
CA GLU A 372 20.69 9.69 14.63
C GLU A 372 20.41 11.11 15.17
N GLN A 373 21.45 11.88 15.52
CA GLN A 373 21.31 13.26 15.95
C GLN A 373 20.72 14.15 14.87
N THR A 374 21.14 13.97 13.62
CA THR A 374 20.59 14.75 12.47
C THR A 374 19.12 14.41 12.24
N SER A 375 18.77 13.12 12.30
CA SER A 375 17.38 12.67 12.21
C SER A 375 16.52 13.25 13.34
N TYR A 376 17.01 13.20 14.57
CA TYR A 376 16.32 13.78 15.72
C TYR A 376 16.10 15.28 15.57
N LEU A 377 17.13 16.03 15.18
CA LEU A 377 17.04 17.48 14.96
C LEU A 377 16.10 17.82 13.80
N SER A 378 16.12 17.03 12.71
CA SER A 378 15.22 17.21 11.57
C SER A 378 13.75 17.01 11.98
N ASN A 379 13.48 15.99 12.80
CA ASN A 379 12.14 15.76 13.33
C ASN A 379 11.66 16.90 14.25
N GLN A 380 12.53 17.39 15.11
CA GLN A 380 12.21 18.57 15.94
C GLN A 380 11.98 19.82 15.10
N TYR A 381 12.82 20.06 14.10
CA TYR A 381 12.64 21.20 13.19
C TYR A 381 11.30 21.13 12.47
N ASN A 382 10.95 19.95 11.92
CA ASN A 382 9.67 19.76 11.23
C ASN A 382 8.47 19.94 12.17
N ALA A 383 8.57 19.49 13.41
CA ALA A 383 7.54 19.69 14.41
C ALA A 383 7.37 21.19 14.76
N ILE A 384 8.48 21.90 14.95
CA ILE A 384 8.46 23.35 15.24
C ILE A 384 7.95 24.12 14.02
N ALA A 385 8.38 23.74 12.81
CA ALA A 385 7.91 24.37 11.57
C ALA A 385 6.40 24.16 11.38
N GLY A 386 5.89 22.97 11.69
CA GLY A 386 4.46 22.67 11.65
C GLY A 386 3.67 23.50 12.67
N VAL A 387 4.16 23.59 13.91
CA VAL A 387 3.54 24.44 14.94
C VAL A 387 3.58 25.91 14.51
N ASN A 388 4.70 26.38 13.97
CA ASN A 388 4.82 27.76 13.50
C ASN A 388 3.86 28.04 12.35
N GLN A 389 3.74 27.13 11.39
CA GLN A 389 2.78 27.26 10.29
C GLN A 389 1.35 27.30 10.81
N ASN A 390 1.00 26.40 11.74
CA ASN A 390 -0.32 26.38 12.36
C ASN A 390 -0.61 27.69 13.12
N LEU A 391 0.36 28.24 13.84
CA LEU A 391 0.21 29.52 14.52
C LEU A 391 -0.17 30.68 13.59
N TYR A 392 0.21 30.63 12.32
CA TYR A 392 -0.16 31.63 11.32
C TYR A 392 -1.51 31.35 10.62
N THR A 393 -1.99 30.14 10.65
CA THR A 393 -3.24 29.76 9.96
C THR A 393 -4.45 29.67 10.91
N TYR A 394 -4.23 29.47 12.22
CA TYR A 394 -5.33 29.45 13.17
C TYR A 394 -5.96 30.84 13.35
N PRO A 395 -7.29 30.93 13.32
CA PRO A 395 -7.99 32.18 13.60
C PRO A 395 -7.79 32.57 15.06
N VAL A 396 -7.72 33.88 15.32
CA VAL A 396 -7.53 34.43 16.64
C VAL A 396 -8.67 35.41 16.97
N CYS A 397 -9.43 35.08 18.01
CA CYS A 397 -10.45 36.01 18.53
C CYS A 397 -9.78 37.13 19.33
N ASN A 398 -9.37 38.17 18.65
CA ASN A 398 -8.74 39.37 19.25
C ASN A 398 -9.72 40.52 19.33
N ARG A 399 -9.20 41.67 19.75
CA ARG A 399 -10.01 42.92 19.89
C ARG A 399 -10.60 43.40 18.55
N GLU A 400 -9.97 43.10 17.45
CA GLU A 400 -10.44 43.46 16.12
C GLU A 400 -11.68 42.64 15.75
N VAL A 401 -11.64 41.30 15.96
CA VAL A 401 -12.79 40.43 15.75
C VAL A 401 -13.97 40.83 16.64
N MET A 402 -13.70 41.11 17.93
CA MET A 402 -14.74 41.59 18.84
C MET A 402 -15.30 42.95 18.40
N GLY A 403 -14.44 43.86 17.89
CA GLY A 403 -14.85 45.17 17.36
C GLY A 403 -15.79 45.04 16.17
N VAL A 404 -15.53 44.12 15.25
CA VAL A 404 -16.44 43.83 14.11
C VAL A 404 -17.81 43.39 14.61
N VAL A 405 -17.86 42.51 15.62
CA VAL A 405 -19.13 42.06 16.21
C VAL A 405 -19.87 43.22 16.87
N ASP A 406 -19.16 44.06 17.62
CA ASP A 406 -19.73 45.27 18.28
C ASP A 406 -20.25 46.28 17.25
N ASP A 407 -19.53 46.49 16.16
CA ASP A 407 -19.96 47.34 15.04
C ASP A 407 -21.23 46.81 14.36
N CYS A 408 -21.30 45.49 14.13
CA CYS A 408 -22.50 44.81 13.59
C CYS A 408 -23.70 44.96 14.55
N ALA A 409 -23.45 45.00 15.85
CA ALA A 409 -24.50 45.12 16.89
C ALA A 409 -24.94 46.53 17.14
N GLN A 410 -24.16 47.56 16.73
CA GLN A 410 -24.35 48.97 17.11
C GLN A 410 -25.78 49.45 16.80
N GLY A 411 -26.49 49.87 17.84
CA GLY A 411 -27.87 50.37 17.75
C GLY A 411 -28.93 49.29 17.43
N LEU A 412 -28.56 48.00 17.39
CA LEU A 412 -29.44 46.89 17.07
C LEU A 412 -29.59 45.92 18.26
N ALA A 413 -28.48 45.51 18.86
CA ALA A 413 -28.46 44.52 19.93
C ALA A 413 -27.31 44.80 20.91
N THR A 414 -27.44 44.22 22.14
CA THR A 414 -26.34 44.13 23.09
C THR A 414 -25.78 42.73 23.04
N VAL A 415 -24.49 42.60 22.80
CA VAL A 415 -23.81 41.32 22.66
C VAL A 415 -23.01 40.96 23.91
N THR A 416 -23.11 39.72 24.37
CA THR A 416 -22.28 39.14 25.40
C THR A 416 -21.50 37.98 24.78
N PHE A 417 -20.18 38.04 24.85
CA PHE A 417 -19.32 36.95 24.39
C PHE A 417 -19.30 35.84 25.45
N ASP A 418 -19.66 34.63 25.04
CA ASP A 418 -19.79 33.47 25.92
C ASP A 418 -18.50 32.66 25.98
N SER A 419 -18.00 32.22 24.82
CA SER A 419 -16.75 31.47 24.73
C SER A 419 -16.13 31.53 23.35
N PHE A 420 -14.85 31.21 23.29
CA PHE A 420 -14.11 30.97 22.04
C PHE A 420 -13.36 29.67 22.09
N ASP A 421 -13.68 28.78 21.17
CA ASP A 421 -12.93 27.53 20.93
C ASP A 421 -11.80 27.81 19.95
N ALA A 422 -10.57 27.84 20.44
CA ALA A 422 -9.39 28.15 19.63
C ALA A 422 -9.03 27.06 18.65
N ASP A 423 -9.37 25.81 18.93
CA ASP A 423 -9.06 24.65 18.07
C ASP A 423 -9.98 24.61 16.85
N LEU A 424 -11.22 25.00 17.04
CA LEU A 424 -12.24 25.03 15.98
C LEU A 424 -12.43 26.40 15.35
N GLY A 425 -11.86 27.45 15.95
CA GLY A 425 -12.08 28.84 15.54
C GLY A 425 -13.53 29.32 15.73
N VAL A 426 -14.22 28.76 16.73
CA VAL A 426 -15.67 29.00 16.95
C VAL A 426 -15.87 29.98 18.09
N LEU A 427 -16.50 31.11 17.79
CA LEU A 427 -16.93 32.12 18.75
C LEU A 427 -18.41 31.98 19.04
N THR A 428 -18.76 31.82 20.31
CA THR A 428 -20.16 31.77 20.75
C THR A 428 -20.51 33.06 21.51
N MET A 429 -21.69 33.58 21.27
CA MET A 429 -22.17 34.80 21.89
C MET A 429 -23.68 34.77 22.05
N THR A 430 -24.16 35.56 23.00
CA THR A 430 -25.58 35.85 23.23
C THR A 430 -25.91 37.29 22.85
N ALA A 431 -26.85 37.47 21.93
CA ALA A 431 -27.32 38.82 21.57
C ALA A 431 -28.73 39.08 22.12
N ARG A 432 -28.95 40.29 22.65
CA ARG A 432 -30.20 40.75 23.22
C ARG A 432 -30.67 42.00 22.51
N ALA A 433 -31.95 42.07 22.17
CA ALA A 433 -32.54 43.24 21.54
C ALA A 433 -34.03 43.39 21.89
N ASP A 434 -34.56 44.60 21.73
CA ASP A 434 -35.95 44.94 21.97
C ASP A 434 -36.90 44.23 20.99
N THR A 435 -36.43 43.95 19.80
CA THR A 435 -37.24 43.35 18.74
C THR A 435 -36.48 42.26 17.97
N VAL A 436 -37.22 41.25 17.51
CA VAL A 436 -36.68 40.20 16.63
C VAL A 436 -36.13 40.76 15.30
N ASP A 437 -36.72 41.90 14.82
CA ASP A 437 -36.23 42.54 13.59
C ASP A 437 -34.81 43.12 13.76
N ASN A 438 -34.50 43.67 14.93
CA ASN A 438 -33.16 44.14 15.26
C ASN A 438 -32.14 43.01 15.34
N ILE A 439 -32.51 41.86 15.95
CA ILE A 439 -31.69 40.67 15.95
C ILE A 439 -31.44 40.16 14.53
N ASN A 440 -32.46 40.11 13.69
CA ASN A 440 -32.32 39.70 12.31
C ASN A 440 -31.41 40.61 11.47
N LYS A 441 -31.41 41.91 11.77
CA LYS A 441 -30.48 42.89 11.15
C LYS A 441 -29.06 42.61 11.61
N PHE A 442 -28.86 42.43 12.92
CA PHE A 442 -27.55 42.10 13.49
C PHE A 442 -26.98 40.80 12.86
N ILE A 443 -27.75 39.73 12.77
CA ILE A 443 -27.32 38.46 12.12
C ILE A 443 -26.94 38.70 10.65
N ARG A 444 -27.74 39.47 9.91
CA ARG A 444 -27.44 39.82 8.52
C ARG A 444 -26.14 40.61 8.37
N ASN A 445 -25.86 41.49 9.30
CA ASN A 445 -24.60 42.23 9.30
C ASN A 445 -23.43 41.26 9.55
N LEU A 446 -23.53 40.36 10.53
CA LEU A 446 -22.50 39.34 10.79
C LEU A 446 -22.27 38.42 9.57
N CYS A 447 -23.34 38.01 8.91
CA CYS A 447 -23.23 37.18 7.69
C CYS A 447 -22.61 37.95 6.50
N GLY A 448 -22.57 39.27 6.56
CA GLY A 448 -21.94 40.12 5.53
C GLY A 448 -20.46 40.37 5.74
N GLU A 449 -19.89 39.96 6.87
CA GLU A 449 -18.49 40.19 7.22
C GLU A 449 -17.60 39.03 6.79
N ASP A 450 -16.58 39.28 6.00
CA ASP A 450 -15.66 38.24 5.46
C ASP A 450 -14.81 37.57 6.56
N ILE A 451 -14.81 38.12 7.77
CA ILE A 451 -14.08 37.58 8.92
C ILE A 451 -14.73 36.31 9.48
N PHE A 452 -15.98 36.05 9.12
CA PHE A 452 -16.72 34.84 9.49
C PHE A 452 -16.94 33.93 8.29
N SER A 453 -16.48 32.69 8.38
CA SER A 453 -16.73 31.65 7.35
C SER A 453 -18.14 31.07 7.48
N ASN A 454 -18.72 31.08 8.66
CA ASN A 454 -20.07 30.63 8.93
C ASN A 454 -20.64 31.37 10.14
N VAL A 455 -21.95 31.71 10.06
CA VAL A 455 -22.72 32.27 11.17
C VAL A 455 -23.97 31.42 11.34
N ASP A 456 -24.05 30.74 12.46
CA ASP A 456 -25.20 29.90 12.84
C ASP A 456 -25.86 30.44 14.11
N TYR A 457 -27.15 30.17 14.29
CA TYR A 457 -27.90 30.66 15.44
C TYR A 457 -29.05 29.75 15.81
N THR A 458 -29.39 29.75 17.10
CA THR A 458 -30.55 29.02 17.65
C THR A 458 -31.83 29.87 17.52
N GLY A 459 -32.97 29.29 17.91
CA GLY A 459 -34.23 30.02 17.92
C GLY A 459 -34.24 31.17 18.93
N TYR A 460 -35.15 32.15 18.74
CA TYR A 460 -35.33 33.27 19.62
C TYR A 460 -36.02 32.84 20.91
N SER A 461 -35.60 33.40 22.04
CA SER A 461 -36.28 33.30 23.33
C SER A 461 -36.60 34.69 23.89
N TYR A 462 -37.83 34.86 24.45
CA TYR A 462 -38.23 36.12 25.08
C TYR A 462 -37.98 36.01 26.59
N VAL A 463 -37.25 36.99 27.14
CA VAL A 463 -36.91 37.04 28.55
C VAL A 463 -37.84 38.04 29.19
N GLU A 464 -38.90 37.55 29.90
CA GLU A 464 -39.92 38.40 30.50
C GLU A 464 -39.39 39.39 31.55
N SER A 465 -38.28 39.06 32.26
CA SER A 465 -37.70 39.89 33.30
C SER A 465 -37.09 41.17 32.74
N ASP A 466 -36.55 41.15 31.53
CA ASP A 466 -35.80 42.19 30.91
C ASP A 466 -36.56 42.84 29.74
N GLU A 467 -37.68 42.27 29.36
CA GLU A 467 -38.51 42.66 28.21
C GLU A 467 -37.73 42.64 26.90
N LEU A 468 -36.74 41.73 26.79
CA LEU A 468 -35.82 41.60 25.64
C LEU A 468 -35.92 40.21 24.98
N TRP A 469 -35.55 40.16 23.74
CA TRP A 469 -35.37 38.93 23.00
C TRP A 469 -33.92 38.51 23.04
N ASP A 470 -33.65 37.23 23.37
CA ASP A 470 -32.35 36.58 23.37
C ASP A 470 -32.18 35.66 22.20
N ILE A 471 -30.97 35.59 21.66
CA ILE A 471 -30.53 34.61 20.69
C ILE A 471 -29.10 34.21 20.96
N HIS A 472 -28.80 32.88 20.86
CA HIS A 472 -27.43 32.39 20.86
C HIS A 472 -26.92 32.29 19.43
N VAL A 473 -25.76 32.89 19.18
CA VAL A 473 -25.11 32.94 17.86
C VAL A 473 -23.76 32.26 17.97
N THR A 474 -23.47 31.45 16.98
CA THR A 474 -22.21 30.74 16.84
C THR A 474 -21.56 31.17 15.51
N CYS A 475 -20.41 31.81 15.61
CA CYS A 475 -19.64 32.28 14.46
C CYS A 475 -18.37 31.43 14.29
N THR A 476 -18.15 30.87 13.13
CA THR A 476 -16.87 30.25 12.78
C THR A 476 -16.01 31.32 12.10
N LEU A 477 -14.85 31.58 12.65
CA LEU A 477 -13.90 32.54 12.08
C LEU A 477 -13.33 31.99 10.75
N ALA A 478 -13.05 32.88 9.81
CA ALA A 478 -12.29 32.54 8.61
C ALA A 478 -10.82 32.23 8.97
N GLU A 479 -10.15 31.46 8.13
CA GLU A 479 -8.70 31.22 8.27
C GLU A 479 -7.96 32.55 8.34
N SER A 480 -7.01 32.67 9.27
CA SER A 480 -6.25 33.91 9.54
C SER A 480 -7.07 35.11 10.08
N ALA A 481 -8.35 34.96 10.40
CA ALA A 481 -9.15 36.02 11.01
C ALA A 481 -8.51 36.55 12.30
N GLY A 482 -8.57 37.86 12.52
CA GLY A 482 -7.97 38.52 13.68
C GLY A 482 -6.45 38.62 13.65
N ARG A 483 -5.81 38.34 12.55
CA ARG A 483 -4.37 38.49 12.34
C ARG A 483 -4.11 39.66 11.38
N HIS A 484 -3.29 40.59 11.81
CA HIS A 484 -2.77 41.61 10.90
C HIS A 484 -1.87 40.93 9.88
N THR A 485 -2.18 41.05 8.61
CA THR A 485 -1.26 40.79 7.52
C THR A 485 -0.25 41.94 7.49
N ASP A 486 0.74 41.92 8.41
CA ASP A 486 1.93 42.72 8.20
C ASP A 486 2.63 42.18 6.95
N THR A 487 2.49 42.92 5.87
CA THR A 487 2.97 42.59 4.51
C THR A 487 4.49 42.54 4.42
N ASP A 488 5.23 42.62 5.54
CA ASP A 488 6.69 42.76 5.61
C ASP A 488 7.43 41.59 6.28
N ALA A 489 6.78 40.48 6.61
CA ALA A 489 7.45 39.29 7.15
C ALA A 489 7.28 38.09 6.24
N GLN A 490 7.76 38.14 5.01
CA GLN A 490 8.20 36.93 4.32
C GLN A 490 9.49 36.46 4.99
N PRO A 491 9.56 35.25 5.55
CA PRO A 491 10.84 34.66 5.93
C PRO A 491 11.66 34.53 4.66
N GLU A 492 12.77 35.25 4.57
CA GLU A 492 13.81 34.98 3.58
C GLU A 492 14.13 33.49 3.65
N THR A 493 13.81 32.75 2.59
CA THR A 493 14.35 31.42 2.35
C THR A 493 15.84 31.58 2.13
N THR A 494 16.58 31.49 3.21
CA THR A 494 18.03 31.34 3.14
C THR A 494 18.27 29.95 2.55
N GLU A 495 18.45 29.88 1.23
CA GLU A 495 19.11 28.74 0.58
C GLU A 495 20.47 28.57 1.23
N THR A 496 20.56 27.64 2.16
CA THR A 496 21.85 27.21 2.68
C THR A 496 22.49 26.35 1.61
N ASN A 497 23.31 26.97 0.79
CA ASN A 497 24.27 26.26 -0.07
C ASN A 497 25.11 25.37 0.84
N LEU A 498 24.85 24.07 0.79
CA LEU A 498 25.77 23.06 1.29
C LEU A 498 27.03 23.13 0.41
N PRO A 499 28.23 23.17 1.00
CA PRO A 499 29.45 23.14 0.22
C PRO A 499 29.56 21.78 -0.49
N ASP A 500 29.75 21.87 -1.80
CA ASP A 500 30.14 20.80 -2.72
C ASP A 500 31.41 20.11 -2.15
N VAL A 501 31.27 18.88 -1.70
CA VAL A 501 32.41 18.06 -1.28
C VAL A 501 33.00 17.50 -2.58
N GLY A 502 33.98 18.22 -3.10
CA GLY A 502 34.75 17.82 -4.24
C GLY A 502 35.39 16.44 -4.07
N ASP A 503 35.37 15.72 -5.18
CA ASP A 503 36.12 14.51 -5.45
C ASP A 503 37.59 14.68 -4.98
N ALA A 504 38.02 13.83 -4.08
CA ALA A 504 39.43 13.60 -3.79
C ALA A 504 39.78 12.16 -4.12
N GLU A 505 40.72 12.03 -5.04
CA GLU A 505 41.37 10.88 -5.70
C GLU A 505 41.46 9.57 -4.91
#